data_fa9e8683572804575c227b1c74a632db
#
_entry.id   fa9e8683572804575c227b1c74a632db
#
_cell.length_a   1.000
_cell.length_b   1.000
_cell.length_c   1.000
_cell.angle_alpha   90.00
_cell.angle_beta   90.00
_cell.angle_gamma   90.00
#
_symmetry.space_group_name_H-M   'P 1'
#
loop_
_entity.id
_entity.type
_entity.pdbx_description
1 polymer ?
#
loop_
_entity_poly.entity_id
_entity_poly.type
_entity_poly.pdbx_seq_one_letter_code
_entity_poly.pdbx_strand_id
1 'polypeptide(L)'
;LAITDNQLGIGNKLHISDEDIHSNLNKVQERNALPFSKKLESGNFTIEMETGTGKTYVYLRTILELNKNYGFTKFVIIVPSIAIKEGTNKTLQITREHFEGLYPNAKGYEFFQYDSSKLGKFVTLPLVLRFKL
;
A
#
# COMPACT_ATOMS: atom_id res chain seq x y z
N LEU A 1 22.22 4.92 2.33
CA LEU A 1 21.16 4.92 3.35
C LEU A 1 21.45 3.79 4.32
N ALA A 2 21.90 4.14 5.55
CA ALA A 2 22.08 3.16 6.61
C ALA A 2 20.70 2.66 7.03
N ILE A 3 20.35 1.45 6.61
CA ILE A 3 19.19 0.73 7.14
C ILE A 3 19.61 0.29 8.53
N THR A 4 19.19 1.01 9.55
CA THR A 4 19.27 0.51 10.92
C THR A 4 18.32 -0.66 11.01
N ASP A 5 18.88 -1.84 11.23
CA ASP A 5 18.18 -3.11 11.43
C ASP A 5 17.35 -3.01 12.72
N ASN A 6 16.16 -2.45 12.57
CA ASN A 6 15.22 -2.29 13.66
C ASN A 6 14.17 -3.37 13.49
N GLN A 7 14.06 -4.31 14.39
CA GLN A 7 13.05 -5.39 14.41
C GLN A 7 11.59 -4.87 14.21
N LEU A 8 11.39 -3.56 14.36
CA LEU A 8 10.12 -2.87 14.14
C LEU A 8 9.84 -2.50 12.68
N GLY A 9 10.82 -2.64 11.77
CA GLY A 9 10.71 -2.27 10.36
C GLY A 9 10.90 -0.77 10.10
N ILE A 10 10.78 -0.37 8.83
CA ILE A 10 10.92 1.03 8.40
C ILE A 10 9.61 1.77 8.66
N GLY A 11 9.69 2.89 9.38
CA GLY A 11 8.52 3.75 9.64
C GLY A 11 8.10 4.57 8.42
N ASN A 12 6.86 5.08 8.44
CA ASN A 12 6.28 5.89 7.36
C ASN A 12 6.83 7.33 7.28
N LYS A 13 7.81 7.69 8.11
CA LYS A 13 8.38 9.03 8.08
C LYS A 13 9.20 9.22 6.81
N LEU A 14 8.77 10.16 5.96
CA LEU A 14 9.54 10.58 4.80
C LEU A 14 10.73 11.45 5.25
N HIS A 15 11.88 11.27 4.59
CA HIS A 15 13.10 12.03 4.84
C HIS A 15 13.41 13.00 3.68
N ILE A 16 12.37 13.44 2.97
CA ILE A 16 12.44 14.44 1.90
C ILE A 16 11.60 15.65 2.31
N SER A 17 11.92 16.82 1.76
CA SER A 17 11.20 18.05 2.07
C SER A 17 9.78 18.06 1.48
N ASP A 18 8.90 18.89 2.03
CA ASP A 18 7.55 19.06 1.49
C ASP A 18 7.57 19.64 0.08
N GLU A 19 8.59 20.47 -0.23
CA GLU A 19 8.81 21.01 -1.57
C GLU A 19 9.15 19.90 -2.59
N ASP A 20 9.99 18.95 -2.19
CA ASP A 20 10.34 17.80 -3.03
C ASP A 20 9.14 16.88 -3.25
N ILE A 21 8.35 16.64 -2.19
CA ILE A 21 7.12 15.85 -2.30
C ILE A 21 6.14 16.54 -3.26
N HIS A 22 5.95 17.84 -3.12
CA HIS A 22 5.07 18.63 -3.99
C HIS A 22 5.55 18.62 -5.44
N SER A 23 6.84 18.82 -5.66
CA SER A 23 7.45 18.73 -6.99
C SER A 23 7.23 17.35 -7.63
N ASN A 24 7.42 16.27 -6.85
CA ASN A 24 7.20 14.92 -7.34
C ASN A 24 5.72 14.63 -7.64
N LEU A 25 4.80 15.14 -6.81
CA LEU A 25 3.37 15.07 -7.07
C LEU A 25 3.02 15.73 -8.40
N ASN A 26 3.50 16.94 -8.65
CA ASN A 26 3.24 17.68 -9.88
C ASN A 26 3.78 16.93 -11.12
N LYS A 27 4.96 16.29 -11.03
CA LYS A 27 5.48 15.44 -12.11
C LYS A 27 4.60 14.24 -12.41
N VAL A 28 4.00 13.63 -11.37
CA VAL A 28 3.05 12.53 -11.54
C VAL A 28 1.75 13.02 -12.18
N GLN A 29 1.26 14.18 -11.76
CA GLN A 29 0.06 14.80 -12.33
C GLN A 29 0.28 15.17 -13.80
N GLU A 30 1.42 15.75 -14.15
CA GLU A 30 1.79 16.05 -15.53
C GLU A 30 1.76 14.81 -16.42
N ARG A 31 2.38 13.71 -15.99
CA ARG A 31 2.40 12.44 -16.75
C ARG A 31 1.02 11.85 -16.99
N ASN A 32 0.06 12.18 -16.12
CA ASN A 32 -1.33 11.71 -16.19
C ASN A 32 -2.29 12.78 -16.77
N ALA A 33 -1.76 13.88 -17.35
CA ALA A 33 -2.54 15.00 -17.86
C ALA A 33 -3.55 15.58 -16.84
N LEU A 34 -3.17 15.61 -15.58
CA LEU A 34 -3.96 16.15 -14.47
C LEU A 34 -3.54 17.59 -14.15
N PRO A 35 -4.46 18.42 -13.64
CA PRO A 35 -4.11 19.75 -13.13
C PRO A 35 -3.09 19.67 -12.00
N PHE A 36 -2.13 20.60 -11.97
CA PHE A 36 -1.17 20.67 -10.88
C PHE A 36 -1.79 21.08 -9.55
N SER A 37 -1.37 20.43 -8.50
CA SER A 37 -1.68 20.87 -7.14
C SER A 37 -0.94 22.15 -6.83
N LYS A 38 -1.64 23.18 -6.33
CA LYS A 38 -1.04 24.47 -5.97
C LYS A 38 -0.16 24.39 -4.73
N LYS A 39 -0.47 23.46 -3.84
CA LYS A 39 0.25 23.21 -2.59
C LYS A 39 0.11 21.76 -2.15
N LEU A 40 1.01 21.31 -1.30
CA LEU A 40 0.88 20.06 -0.57
C LEU A 40 0.05 20.33 0.69
N GLU A 41 -1.14 19.73 0.81
CA GLU A 41 -2.01 19.93 1.97
C GLU A 41 -1.75 18.91 3.09
N SER A 42 -1.31 17.71 2.71
CA SER A 42 -0.99 16.62 3.65
C SER A 42 -0.13 15.56 2.96
N GLY A 43 0.34 14.57 3.72
CA GLY A 43 0.98 13.37 3.18
C GLY A 43 0.01 12.33 2.64
N ASN A 44 -1.28 12.66 2.49
CA ASN A 44 -2.29 11.76 1.94
C ASN A 44 -2.49 12.04 0.44
N PHE A 45 -2.45 10.99 -0.36
CA PHE A 45 -2.62 11.06 -1.80
C PHE A 45 -3.82 10.23 -2.23
N THR A 46 -4.55 10.73 -3.23
CA THR A 46 -5.70 10.04 -3.82
C THR A 46 -5.31 9.53 -5.20
N ILE A 47 -5.64 8.26 -5.48
CA ILE A 47 -5.52 7.66 -6.80
C ILE A 47 -6.91 7.24 -7.25
N GLU A 48 -7.38 7.86 -8.33
CA GLU A 48 -8.68 7.56 -8.92
C GLU A 48 -8.53 6.58 -10.07
N MET A 49 -9.36 5.55 -10.06
CA MET A 49 -9.43 4.54 -11.12
C MET A 49 -10.89 4.12 -11.31
N GLU A 50 -11.30 3.87 -12.53
CA GLU A 50 -12.63 3.38 -12.84
C GLU A 50 -12.91 2.00 -12.22
N THR A 51 -14.18 1.69 -12.05
CA THR A 51 -14.62 0.38 -11.56
C THR A 51 -14.26 -0.70 -12.57
N GLY A 52 -13.74 -1.84 -12.10
CA GLY A 52 -13.34 -2.96 -12.96
C GLY A 52 -11.95 -2.83 -13.61
N THR A 53 -11.21 -1.73 -13.40
CA THR A 53 -9.89 -1.50 -14.01
C THR A 53 -8.72 -2.13 -13.25
N GLY A 54 -9.00 -2.97 -12.24
CA GLY A 54 -7.96 -3.69 -11.51
C GLY A 54 -7.34 -2.93 -10.33
N LYS A 55 -8.11 -2.05 -9.66
CA LYS A 55 -7.62 -1.31 -8.47
C LYS A 55 -6.89 -2.19 -7.46
N THR A 56 -7.45 -3.36 -7.15
CA THR A 56 -6.84 -4.31 -6.19
C THR A 56 -5.46 -4.77 -6.66
N TYR A 57 -5.31 -5.10 -7.93
CA TYR A 57 -4.03 -5.48 -8.50
C TYR A 57 -3.00 -4.33 -8.41
N VAL A 58 -3.43 -3.11 -8.71
CA VAL A 58 -2.54 -1.92 -8.69
C VAL A 58 -2.01 -1.65 -7.29
N TYR A 59 -2.87 -1.61 -6.26
CA TYR A 59 -2.36 -1.34 -4.91
C TYR A 59 -1.54 -2.52 -4.35
N LEU A 60 -1.85 -3.77 -4.69
CA LEU A 60 -1.02 -4.91 -4.31
C LEU A 60 0.37 -4.83 -4.95
N ARG A 61 0.43 -4.51 -6.24
CA ARG A 61 1.70 -4.29 -6.92
C ARG A 61 2.48 -3.13 -6.31
N THR A 62 1.81 -2.04 -5.96
CA THR A 62 2.43 -0.90 -5.27
C THR A 62 3.05 -1.31 -3.94
N ILE A 63 2.35 -2.11 -3.14
CA ILE A 63 2.86 -2.66 -1.87
C ILE A 63 4.14 -3.48 -2.10
N LEU A 64 4.15 -4.36 -3.11
CA LEU A 64 5.31 -5.19 -3.44
C LEU A 64 6.49 -4.37 -3.97
N GLU A 65 6.23 -3.34 -4.79
CA GLU A 65 7.26 -2.38 -5.23
C GLU A 65 7.84 -1.58 -4.05
N LEU A 66 7.01 -1.14 -3.10
CA LEU A 66 7.47 -0.46 -1.89
C LEU A 66 8.32 -1.38 -1.00
N ASN A 67 7.93 -2.63 -0.87
CA ASN A 67 8.76 -3.62 -0.16
C ASN A 67 10.10 -3.83 -0.86
N LYS A 68 10.09 -4.07 -2.19
CA LYS A 68 11.29 -4.34 -2.98
C LYS A 68 12.28 -3.17 -2.99
N ASN A 69 11.79 -1.95 -3.18
CA ASN A 69 12.64 -0.78 -3.42
C ASN A 69 13.02 -0.04 -2.14
N TYR A 70 12.20 -0.11 -1.10
CA TYR A 70 12.35 0.69 0.13
C TYR A 70 12.39 -0.15 1.41
N GLY A 71 12.14 -1.47 1.33
CA GLY A 71 12.19 -2.36 2.48
C GLY A 71 11.01 -2.23 3.45
N PHE A 72 9.89 -1.62 3.05
CA PHE A 72 8.69 -1.59 3.89
C PHE A 72 8.15 -3.01 4.09
N THR A 73 7.87 -3.40 5.33
CA THR A 73 7.47 -4.77 5.67
C THR A 73 6.04 -4.89 6.19
N LYS A 74 5.40 -3.79 6.53
CA LYS A 74 4.05 -3.78 7.11
C LYS A 74 3.16 -2.80 6.36
N PHE A 75 2.02 -3.28 5.89
CA PHE A 75 1.04 -2.49 5.16
C PHE A 75 -0.35 -2.74 5.74
N VAL A 76 -1.17 -1.71 5.78
CA VAL A 76 -2.55 -1.80 6.24
C VAL A 76 -3.47 -1.42 5.09
N ILE A 77 -4.36 -2.33 4.70
CA ILE A 77 -5.40 -2.09 3.70
C ILE A 77 -6.72 -1.90 4.45
N ILE A 78 -7.32 -0.73 4.29
CA ILE A 78 -8.60 -0.40 4.91
C ILE A 78 -9.67 -0.44 3.82
N VAL A 79 -10.75 -1.16 4.05
CA VAL A 79 -11.86 -1.32 3.10
C VAL A 79 -13.20 -0.99 3.77
N PRO A 80 -14.16 -0.42 3.01
CA PRO A 80 -15.40 0.10 3.61
C PRO A 80 -16.44 -0.97 3.91
N SER A 81 -16.30 -2.20 3.40
CA SER A 81 -17.29 -3.26 3.61
C SER A 81 -16.68 -4.65 3.67
N ILE A 82 -17.43 -5.58 4.28
CA ILE A 82 -17.08 -7.00 4.35
C ILE A 82 -16.98 -7.60 2.95
N ALA A 83 -17.88 -7.27 2.04
CA ALA A 83 -17.86 -7.79 0.67
C ALA A 83 -16.58 -7.40 -0.08
N ILE A 84 -16.14 -6.14 0.06
CA ILE A 84 -14.86 -5.68 -0.53
C ILE A 84 -13.69 -6.37 0.15
N LYS A 85 -13.74 -6.59 1.47
CA LYS A 85 -12.72 -7.33 2.21
C LYS A 85 -12.54 -8.75 1.67
N GLU A 86 -13.64 -9.48 1.52
CA GLU A 86 -13.64 -10.85 0.98
C GLU A 86 -13.16 -10.89 -0.47
N GLY A 87 -13.58 -9.93 -1.30
CA GLY A 87 -13.09 -9.78 -2.68
C GLY A 87 -11.59 -9.52 -2.75
N THR A 88 -11.07 -8.66 -1.86
CA THR A 88 -9.63 -8.38 -1.74
C THR A 88 -8.87 -9.64 -1.32
N ASN A 89 -9.36 -10.35 -0.30
CA ASN A 89 -8.76 -11.58 0.18
C ASN A 89 -8.69 -12.65 -0.91
N LYS A 90 -9.78 -12.83 -1.65
CA LYS A 90 -9.82 -13.75 -2.79
C LYS A 90 -8.83 -13.35 -3.89
N THR A 91 -8.72 -12.07 -4.19
CA THR A 91 -7.75 -11.57 -5.18
C THR A 91 -6.32 -11.82 -4.72
N LEU A 92 -5.99 -11.60 -3.45
CA LEU A 92 -4.68 -11.92 -2.87
C LEU A 92 -4.32 -13.41 -3.04
N GLN A 93 -5.28 -14.31 -2.82
CA GLN A 93 -5.07 -15.75 -3.01
C GLN A 93 -4.83 -16.11 -4.47
N ILE A 94 -5.68 -15.62 -5.39
CA ILE A 94 -5.60 -15.94 -6.81
C ILE A 94 -4.33 -15.39 -7.45
N THR A 95 -3.90 -14.18 -7.07
CA THR A 95 -2.75 -13.51 -7.66
C THR A 95 -1.42 -13.87 -6.99
N ARG A 96 -1.44 -14.71 -5.97
CA ARG A 96 -0.26 -15.03 -5.16
C ARG A 96 0.90 -15.57 -6.00
N GLU A 97 0.67 -16.62 -6.76
CA GLU A 97 1.70 -17.26 -7.62
C GLU A 97 2.24 -16.27 -8.65
N HIS A 98 1.37 -15.47 -9.25
CA HIS A 98 1.75 -14.43 -10.19
C HIS A 98 2.70 -13.41 -9.56
N PHE A 99 2.38 -12.91 -8.38
CA PHE A 99 3.24 -11.94 -7.69
C PHE A 99 4.52 -12.57 -7.14
N GLU A 100 4.49 -13.81 -6.68
CA GLU A 100 5.70 -14.53 -6.26
C GLU A 100 6.68 -14.75 -7.44
N GLY A 101 6.15 -14.89 -8.65
CA GLY A 101 6.96 -14.93 -9.87
C GLY A 101 7.59 -13.59 -10.23
N LEU A 102 6.84 -12.49 -10.07
CA LEU A 102 7.33 -11.13 -10.35
C LEU A 102 8.27 -10.60 -9.25
N TYR A 103 8.08 -11.03 -8.01
CA TYR A 103 8.81 -10.56 -6.83
C TYR A 103 9.39 -11.74 -6.04
N PRO A 104 10.41 -12.43 -6.57
CA PRO A 104 10.95 -13.64 -5.92
C PRO A 104 11.49 -13.40 -4.51
N ASN A 105 11.92 -12.18 -4.19
CA ASN A 105 12.38 -11.79 -2.85
C ASN A 105 11.24 -11.47 -1.88
N ALA A 106 10.02 -11.31 -2.36
CA ALA A 106 8.83 -11.09 -1.54
C ALA A 106 8.09 -12.39 -1.18
N LYS A 107 8.71 -13.56 -1.44
CA LYS A 107 8.15 -14.85 -1.06
C LYS A 107 7.95 -14.93 0.44
N GLY A 108 6.75 -15.36 0.84
CA GLY A 108 6.43 -15.52 2.26
C GLY A 108 5.77 -14.32 2.90
N TYR A 109 5.19 -13.39 2.10
CA TYR A 109 4.30 -12.40 2.68
C TYR A 109 3.06 -13.07 3.27
N GLU A 110 2.70 -12.65 4.46
CA GLU A 110 1.51 -13.10 5.18
C GLU A 110 0.52 -11.96 5.24
N PHE A 111 -0.76 -12.26 5.05
CA PHE A 111 -1.81 -11.29 5.31
C PHE A 111 -2.68 -11.77 6.47
N PHE A 112 -2.95 -10.86 7.36
CA PHE A 112 -3.79 -11.10 8.52
C PHE A 112 -5.06 -10.29 8.36
N GLN A 113 -6.17 -10.97 8.52
CA GLN A 113 -7.47 -10.34 8.58
C GLN A 113 -7.71 -9.87 10.01
N TYR A 114 -7.85 -8.57 10.17
CA TYR A 114 -8.20 -8.02 11.47
C TYR A 114 -9.69 -8.23 11.72
N ASP A 115 -10.05 -8.84 12.84
CA ASP A 115 -11.42 -9.06 13.27
C ASP A 115 -11.80 -8.04 14.35
N SER A 116 -12.71 -7.13 14.00
CA SER A 116 -13.19 -6.10 14.93
C SER A 116 -14.07 -6.64 16.05
N SER A 117 -14.51 -7.90 15.99
CA SER A 117 -15.29 -8.52 17.05
C SER A 117 -14.52 -8.66 18.36
N LYS A 118 -13.19 -8.56 18.31
CA LYS A 118 -12.29 -8.63 19.47
C LYS A 118 -11.90 -7.28 20.08
N LEU A 119 -12.27 -6.17 19.44
CA LEU A 119 -11.97 -4.82 19.93
C LEU A 119 -13.19 -3.93 19.73
N GLY A 120 -13.83 -3.55 20.83
CA GLY A 120 -15.07 -2.78 20.80
C GLY A 120 -15.01 -1.53 19.91
N LYS A 121 -16.02 -1.40 19.05
CA LYS A 121 -16.49 -0.17 18.37
C LYS A 121 -15.56 0.58 17.41
N PHE A 122 -14.72 -0.07 16.60
CA PHE A 122 -14.19 0.59 15.40
C PHE A 122 -14.70 -0.10 14.14
N VAL A 123 -15.39 0.68 13.29
CA VAL A 123 -16.17 0.20 12.11
C VAL A 123 -15.31 -0.01 10.86
N THR A 124 -14.00 -0.05 10.97
CA THR A 124 -13.08 -0.27 9.84
C THR A 124 -12.32 -1.58 10.01
N LEU A 125 -12.34 -2.40 8.97
CA LEU A 125 -11.71 -3.72 8.94
C LEU A 125 -10.38 -3.64 8.17
N PRO A 126 -9.23 -3.43 8.83
CA PRO A 126 -7.95 -3.45 8.15
C PRO A 126 -7.53 -4.88 7.80
N LEU A 127 -6.98 -5.04 6.61
CA LEU A 127 -6.20 -6.19 6.20
C LEU A 127 -4.73 -5.82 6.37
N VAL A 128 -3.99 -6.57 7.17
CA VAL A 128 -2.57 -6.31 7.42
C VAL A 128 -1.74 -7.26 6.59
N LEU A 129 -0.91 -6.72 5.71
CA LEU A 129 0.13 -7.45 4.99
C LEU A 129 1.46 -7.31 5.74
N ARG A 130 2.08 -8.44 6.02
CA ARG A 130 3.40 -8.50 6.64
C ARG A 130 4.32 -9.37 5.81
N PHE A 131 5.49 -8.82 5.47
CA PHE A 131 6.59 -9.58 4.88
C PHE A 131 7.46 -10.15 6.00
N LYS A 132 7.86 -11.41 5.86
CA LYS A 132 8.90 -12.00 6.71
C LYS A 132 10.25 -11.46 6.26
N LEU A 133 11.05 -11.03 7.22
CA LEU A 133 12.46 -10.70 7.03
C LEU A 133 13.26 -11.98 6.94
#